data_4e50d170e42b594228c0b6a0631c9e0b
#
_entry.id   4e50d170e42b594228c0b6a0631c9e0b
#
_cell.length_a   1.000
_cell.length_b   1.000
_cell.length_c   1.000
_cell.angle_alpha   90.00
_cell.angle_beta   90.00
_cell.angle_gamma   90.00
#
_symmetry.space_group_name_H-M   'P 1'
#
loop_
_entity.id
_entity.type
_entity.pdbx_description
1 polymer ?
#
loop_
_entity_poly.entity_id
_entity_poly.type
_entity_poly.pdbx_seq_one_letter_code
_entity_poly.pdbx_strand_id
1 'polypeptide(L)'
;MWVKVCGIRDTAMATALAGLPEADRPDAVGLNFFSGSRRCVDLRTAESIVAVLGKSGESGESGKSSKSIEAVGLFVDAPLDQVVSRQRELQLGTLQLHGDETPEYVAELQQACGGVRLLRAIRVGDSGLGEWGSYLQRCTELGVEFDGCLVDARVEGQFGGTGESPPWSLLASDYRGEVWPPLLLAGGLRPDNVGRAIGEVSPAGVDTAGGVENEDGEMDLEAVVQFVRNARAAAGQSRGETDG
;
A
#
# COMPACT_ATOMS: atom_id res chain seq x y z
N MET A 1 -5.58 11.91 2.54
CA MET A 1 -4.75 10.75 2.97
C MET A 1 -5.20 9.54 2.18
N TRP A 2 -4.29 8.88 1.47
CA TRP A 2 -4.55 7.62 0.79
C TRP A 2 -4.36 6.46 1.77
N VAL A 3 -5.32 5.52 1.80
CA VAL A 3 -5.31 4.40 2.76
C VAL A 3 -5.41 3.09 1.99
N LYS A 4 -4.43 2.20 2.17
CA LYS A 4 -4.41 0.86 1.59
C LYS A 4 -4.49 -0.21 2.68
N VAL A 5 -5.22 -1.28 2.38
CA VAL A 5 -5.26 -2.50 3.20
C VAL A 5 -4.77 -3.67 2.33
N CYS A 6 -3.67 -4.29 2.74
CA CYS A 6 -2.97 -5.29 1.94
C CYS A 6 -3.31 -6.71 2.37
N GLY A 7 -3.46 -7.61 1.39
CA GLY A 7 -3.60 -9.04 1.64
C GLY A 7 -5.05 -9.52 1.74
N ILE A 8 -5.97 -8.91 0.97
CA ILE A 8 -7.31 -9.46 0.78
C ILE A 8 -7.23 -10.81 0.07
N ARG A 9 -7.98 -11.81 0.55
CA ARG A 9 -7.87 -13.20 0.08
C ARG A 9 -9.16 -13.80 -0.46
N ASP A 10 -10.30 -13.14 -0.30
CA ASP A 10 -11.60 -13.69 -0.68
C ASP A 10 -12.60 -12.61 -1.11
N THR A 11 -13.63 -13.04 -1.81
CA THR A 11 -14.70 -12.19 -2.31
C THR A 11 -15.70 -11.75 -1.25
N ALA A 12 -15.79 -12.45 -0.11
CA ALA A 12 -16.69 -12.05 0.97
C ALA A 12 -16.20 -10.75 1.61
N MET A 13 -14.89 -10.68 1.92
CA MET A 13 -14.26 -9.46 2.42
C MET A 13 -14.30 -8.35 1.36
N ALA A 14 -14.02 -8.65 0.07
CA ALA A 14 -14.14 -7.66 -1.01
C ALA A 14 -15.54 -7.04 -1.08
N THR A 15 -16.59 -7.88 -0.96
CA THR A 15 -17.98 -7.43 -0.96
C THR A 15 -18.30 -6.58 0.27
N ALA A 16 -17.82 -6.98 1.43
CA ALA A 16 -18.00 -6.22 2.67
C ALA A 16 -17.36 -4.82 2.57
N LEU A 17 -16.12 -4.75 2.10
CA LEU A 17 -15.42 -3.48 1.89
C LEU A 17 -16.11 -2.60 0.85
N ALA A 18 -16.53 -3.17 -0.26
CA ALA A 18 -17.24 -2.46 -1.32
C ALA A 18 -18.58 -1.87 -0.87
N GLY A 19 -19.24 -2.54 0.09
CA GLY A 19 -20.50 -2.10 0.69
C GLY A 19 -20.38 -0.99 1.75
N LEU A 20 -19.16 -0.67 2.19
CA LEU A 20 -18.95 0.39 3.19
C LEU A 20 -19.19 1.78 2.58
N PRO A 21 -19.61 2.75 3.42
CA PRO A 21 -19.59 4.17 3.05
C PRO A 21 -18.17 4.60 2.64
N GLU A 22 -18.07 5.56 1.71
CA GLU A 22 -16.77 6.06 1.21
C GLU A 22 -15.84 6.55 2.34
N ALA A 23 -16.40 7.12 3.40
CA ALA A 23 -15.62 7.58 4.55
C ALA A 23 -14.96 6.44 5.35
N ASP A 24 -15.50 5.23 5.27
CA ASP A 24 -15.13 4.08 6.12
C ASP A 24 -14.32 3.02 5.38
N ARG A 25 -14.25 3.08 4.06
CA ARG A 25 -13.56 2.08 3.23
C ARG A 25 -12.15 2.53 2.83
N PRO A 26 -11.20 1.60 2.63
CA PRO A 26 -9.88 1.95 2.10
C PRO A 26 -9.98 2.48 0.65
N ASP A 27 -8.98 3.28 0.23
CA ASP A 27 -8.85 3.71 -1.16
C ASP A 27 -8.35 2.58 -2.07
N ALA A 28 -7.55 1.65 -1.50
CA ALA A 28 -6.99 0.53 -2.23
C ALA A 28 -6.89 -0.74 -1.37
N VAL A 29 -6.89 -1.90 -2.04
CA VAL A 29 -6.57 -3.20 -1.43
C VAL A 29 -5.43 -3.88 -2.18
N GLY A 30 -4.57 -4.60 -1.46
CA GLY A 30 -3.46 -5.35 -2.03
C GLY A 30 -3.83 -6.80 -2.32
N LEU A 31 -3.61 -7.24 -3.57
CA LEU A 31 -3.64 -8.63 -4.03
C LEU A 31 -2.21 -9.16 -4.03
N ASN A 32 -1.89 -10.08 -3.14
CA ASN A 32 -0.53 -10.59 -2.98
C ASN A 32 -0.31 -11.83 -3.85
N PHE A 33 0.60 -11.75 -4.83
CA PHE A 33 0.94 -12.86 -5.74
C PHE A 33 2.23 -13.59 -5.35
N PHE A 34 2.81 -13.29 -4.18
CA PHE A 34 4.00 -13.98 -3.69
C PHE A 34 3.62 -15.28 -2.98
N SER A 35 4.02 -16.42 -3.56
CA SER A 35 3.67 -17.75 -3.05
C SER A 35 4.22 -18.08 -1.66
N GLY A 36 5.27 -17.37 -1.22
CA GLY A 36 5.81 -17.48 0.14
C GLY A 36 4.97 -16.77 1.21
N SER A 37 3.95 -16.01 0.82
CA SER A 37 3.09 -15.29 1.75
C SER A 37 1.84 -16.09 2.10
N ARG A 38 1.46 -16.12 3.37
CA ARG A 38 0.14 -16.63 3.81
C ARG A 38 -1.05 -15.85 3.23
N ARG A 39 -0.79 -14.66 2.68
CA ARG A 39 -1.79 -13.80 2.04
C ARG A 39 -1.82 -13.95 0.52
N CYS A 40 -1.12 -14.94 -0.01
CA CYS A 40 -1.08 -15.20 -1.44
C CYS A 40 -2.47 -15.55 -1.97
N VAL A 41 -2.83 -14.97 -3.13
CA VAL A 41 -4.05 -15.31 -3.86
C VAL A 41 -3.69 -15.89 -5.23
N ASP A 42 -4.48 -16.84 -5.69
CA ASP A 42 -4.40 -17.33 -7.06
C ASP A 42 -5.12 -16.39 -8.03
N LEU A 43 -4.90 -16.59 -9.32
CA LEU A 43 -5.49 -15.73 -10.36
C LEU A 43 -7.02 -15.73 -10.32
N ARG A 44 -7.65 -16.89 -10.17
CA ARG A 44 -9.12 -17.02 -10.17
C ARG A 44 -9.74 -16.26 -9.00
N THR A 45 -9.15 -16.36 -7.83
CA THR A 45 -9.58 -15.60 -6.64
C THR A 45 -9.39 -14.10 -6.87
N ALA A 46 -8.24 -13.68 -7.43
CA ALA A 46 -7.96 -12.29 -7.74
C ALA A 46 -8.95 -11.72 -8.77
N GLU A 47 -9.26 -12.44 -9.85
CA GLU A 47 -10.30 -12.06 -10.83
C GLU A 47 -11.66 -11.82 -10.16
N SER A 48 -12.04 -12.74 -9.28
CA SER A 48 -13.31 -12.63 -8.55
C SER A 48 -13.36 -11.41 -7.63
N ILE A 49 -12.26 -11.12 -6.93
CA ILE A 49 -12.13 -9.94 -6.07
C ILE A 49 -12.21 -8.65 -6.89
N VAL A 50 -11.44 -8.56 -7.99
CA VAL A 50 -11.44 -7.38 -8.88
C VAL A 50 -12.82 -7.13 -9.45
N ALA A 51 -13.54 -8.18 -9.89
CA ALA A 51 -14.90 -8.08 -10.40
C ALA A 51 -15.89 -7.52 -9.37
N VAL A 52 -15.71 -7.82 -8.09
CA VAL A 52 -16.54 -7.28 -7.01
C VAL A 52 -16.23 -5.80 -6.76
N LEU A 53 -14.92 -5.45 -6.69
CA LEU A 53 -14.49 -4.08 -6.42
C LEU A 53 -14.86 -3.11 -7.56
N GLY A 54 -14.80 -3.56 -8.82
CA GLY A 54 -15.17 -2.78 -9.99
C GLY A 54 -16.65 -2.41 -10.05
N LYS A 55 -17.55 -3.25 -9.51
CA LYS A 55 -18.98 -3.01 -9.47
C LYS A 55 -19.42 -1.96 -8.46
N SER A 56 -18.61 -1.67 -7.46
CA SER A 56 -18.94 -0.70 -6.40
C SER A 56 -19.07 0.75 -6.87
N GLY A 57 -18.55 1.07 -8.07
CA GLY A 57 -18.69 2.40 -8.69
C GLY A 57 -19.99 2.65 -9.46
N GLU A 58 -20.77 1.60 -9.75
CA GLU A 58 -21.94 1.68 -10.65
C GLU A 58 -23.30 1.84 -9.94
N SER A 59 -23.40 1.63 -8.63
CA SER A 59 -24.66 1.52 -7.89
C SER A 59 -25.09 2.78 -7.10
N GLY A 60 -24.87 3.99 -7.63
CA GLY A 60 -25.34 5.22 -7.02
C GLY A 60 -26.64 5.75 -7.68
N GLU A 61 -27.81 5.51 -7.09
CA GLU A 61 -29.09 6.13 -7.50
C GLU A 61 -29.11 7.69 -7.45
N SER A 62 -28.01 8.33 -7.06
CA SER A 62 -27.92 9.79 -6.90
C SER A 62 -26.93 10.50 -7.80
N GLY A 63 -26.48 9.91 -8.92
CA GLY A 63 -25.66 10.61 -9.92
C GLY A 63 -24.24 11.01 -9.47
N LYS A 64 -23.81 10.66 -8.27
CA LYS A 64 -22.42 10.79 -7.82
C LYS A 64 -21.71 9.45 -8.02
N SER A 65 -20.80 9.39 -8.97
CA SER A 65 -19.87 8.27 -9.11
C SER A 65 -19.10 8.12 -7.80
N SER A 66 -19.39 7.04 -7.06
CA SER A 66 -18.64 6.70 -5.86
C SER A 66 -17.26 6.18 -6.31
N LYS A 67 -16.19 6.71 -5.74
CA LYS A 67 -14.81 6.27 -6.07
C LYS A 67 -14.68 4.78 -5.76
N SER A 68 -14.36 3.94 -6.75
CA SER A 68 -14.15 2.50 -6.55
C SER A 68 -12.90 2.24 -5.69
N ILE A 69 -12.89 1.10 -4.96
CA ILE A 69 -11.67 0.64 -4.28
C ILE A 69 -10.71 0.11 -5.34
N GLU A 70 -9.49 0.59 -5.33
CA GLU A 70 -8.47 0.17 -6.27
C GLU A 70 -7.85 -1.19 -5.89
N ALA A 71 -7.65 -2.08 -6.87
CA ALA A 71 -6.88 -3.29 -6.69
C ALA A 71 -5.40 -3.06 -7.06
N VAL A 72 -4.49 -3.27 -6.10
CA VAL A 72 -3.04 -3.15 -6.26
C VAL A 72 -2.42 -4.55 -6.29
N GLY A 73 -1.75 -4.93 -7.39
CA GLY A 73 -1.02 -6.19 -7.48
C GLY A 73 0.32 -6.09 -6.77
N LEU A 74 0.57 -6.95 -5.78
CA LEU A 74 1.83 -7.03 -5.05
C LEU A 74 2.66 -8.21 -5.54
N PHE A 75 3.92 -7.94 -5.89
CA PHE A 75 4.89 -8.90 -6.39
C PHE A 75 6.20 -8.83 -5.59
N VAL A 76 6.89 -9.96 -5.48
CA VAL A 76 8.19 -10.09 -4.82
C VAL A 76 9.08 -10.91 -5.73
N ASP A 77 10.08 -10.29 -6.35
CA ASP A 77 11.05 -10.91 -7.26
C ASP A 77 10.41 -11.83 -8.33
N ALA A 78 9.21 -11.45 -8.78
CA ALA A 78 8.47 -12.25 -9.75
C ALA A 78 9.07 -12.07 -11.16
N PRO A 79 9.06 -13.12 -12.02
CA PRO A 79 9.43 -13.00 -13.41
C PRO A 79 8.60 -11.90 -14.13
N LEU A 80 9.25 -11.15 -15.01
CA LEU A 80 8.63 -10.02 -15.71
C LEU A 80 7.35 -10.41 -16.46
N ASP A 81 7.39 -11.53 -17.17
CA ASP A 81 6.26 -12.07 -17.94
C ASP A 81 5.08 -12.42 -17.05
N GLN A 82 5.34 -12.92 -15.84
CA GLN A 82 4.29 -13.19 -14.85
C GLN A 82 3.61 -11.89 -14.39
N VAL A 83 4.38 -10.84 -14.07
CA VAL A 83 3.82 -9.55 -13.64
C VAL A 83 2.99 -8.94 -14.75
N VAL A 84 3.52 -8.91 -15.99
CA VAL A 84 2.83 -8.38 -17.18
C VAL A 84 1.54 -9.15 -17.47
N SER A 85 1.56 -10.50 -17.36
CA SER A 85 0.37 -11.34 -17.56
C SER A 85 -0.71 -10.99 -16.53
N ARG A 86 -0.36 -10.94 -15.23
CA ARG A 86 -1.30 -10.61 -14.15
C ARG A 86 -1.88 -9.20 -14.29
N GLN A 87 -1.02 -8.23 -14.65
CA GLN A 87 -1.46 -6.86 -14.90
C GLN A 87 -2.53 -6.81 -15.99
N ARG A 88 -2.31 -7.49 -17.12
CA ARG A 88 -3.23 -7.51 -18.26
C ARG A 88 -4.52 -8.27 -17.97
N GLU A 89 -4.41 -9.46 -17.39
CA GLU A 89 -5.56 -10.32 -17.06
C GLU A 89 -6.51 -9.65 -16.08
N LEU A 90 -5.97 -8.96 -15.07
CA LEU A 90 -6.74 -8.30 -14.02
C LEU A 90 -6.98 -6.80 -14.29
N GLN A 91 -6.40 -6.24 -15.35
CA GLN A 91 -6.45 -4.81 -15.67
C GLN A 91 -6.01 -3.93 -14.50
N LEU A 92 -4.93 -4.35 -13.81
CA LEU A 92 -4.42 -3.62 -12.65
C LEU A 92 -3.87 -2.27 -13.07
N GLY A 93 -4.36 -1.21 -12.43
CA GLY A 93 -3.88 0.16 -12.62
C GLY A 93 -2.64 0.49 -11.80
N THR A 94 -2.32 -0.34 -10.79
CA THR A 94 -1.18 -0.14 -9.89
C THR A 94 -0.49 -1.46 -9.58
N LEU A 95 0.85 -1.47 -9.67
CA LEU A 95 1.71 -2.58 -9.30
C LEU A 95 2.62 -2.17 -8.15
N GLN A 96 2.73 -3.01 -7.13
CA GLN A 96 3.63 -2.83 -6.00
C GLN A 96 4.74 -3.87 -6.06
N LEU A 97 5.99 -3.39 -6.17
CA LEU A 97 7.20 -4.20 -6.13
C LEU A 97 7.74 -4.24 -4.70
N HIS A 98 7.88 -5.43 -4.14
CA HIS A 98 8.17 -5.63 -2.71
C HIS A 98 9.34 -6.58 -2.46
N GLY A 99 10.09 -6.94 -3.50
CA GLY A 99 11.30 -7.75 -3.47
C GLY A 99 12.57 -6.90 -3.63
N ASP A 100 13.59 -7.50 -4.24
CA ASP A 100 14.86 -6.87 -4.54
C ASP A 100 14.99 -6.54 -6.05
N GLU A 101 13.84 -6.20 -6.69
CA GLU A 101 13.78 -5.88 -8.11
C GLU A 101 14.76 -4.74 -8.46
N THR A 102 15.62 -4.98 -9.47
CA THR A 102 16.64 -4.01 -9.89
C THR A 102 16.03 -2.84 -10.68
N PRO A 103 16.71 -1.68 -10.76
CA PRO A 103 16.26 -0.56 -11.59
C PRO A 103 16.03 -0.95 -13.05
N GLU A 104 16.87 -1.84 -13.61
CA GLU A 104 16.73 -2.34 -14.97
C GLU A 104 15.45 -3.17 -15.14
N TYR A 105 15.14 -4.05 -14.20
CA TYR A 105 13.88 -4.80 -14.19
C TYR A 105 12.66 -3.85 -14.16
N VAL A 106 12.72 -2.81 -13.34
CA VAL A 106 11.61 -1.84 -13.24
C VAL A 106 11.43 -1.06 -14.53
N ALA A 107 12.53 -0.69 -15.21
CA ALA A 107 12.48 -0.03 -16.49
C ALA A 107 11.83 -0.90 -17.57
N GLU A 108 12.18 -2.19 -17.63
CA GLU A 108 11.54 -3.15 -18.54
C GLU A 108 10.05 -3.33 -18.22
N LEU A 109 9.70 -3.41 -16.93
CA LEU A 109 8.31 -3.53 -16.48
C LEU A 109 7.49 -2.29 -16.87
N GLN A 110 8.01 -1.09 -16.62
CA GLN A 110 7.35 0.16 -16.99
C GLN A 110 7.11 0.26 -18.50
N GLN A 111 8.07 -0.17 -19.30
CA GLN A 111 7.93 -0.23 -20.75
C GLN A 111 6.88 -1.26 -21.20
N ALA A 112 6.83 -2.43 -20.56
CA ALA A 112 5.89 -3.51 -20.90
C ALA A 112 4.45 -3.24 -20.47
N CYS A 113 4.27 -2.48 -19.36
CA CYS A 113 2.98 -2.15 -18.73
C CYS A 113 2.69 -0.65 -18.79
N GLY A 114 2.93 0.02 -19.91
CA GLY A 114 2.78 1.48 -20.04
C GLY A 114 1.47 2.01 -19.44
N GLY A 115 1.56 3.11 -18.66
CA GLY A 115 0.41 3.78 -18.05
C GLY A 115 -0.04 3.20 -16.69
N VAL A 116 0.62 2.18 -16.15
CA VAL A 116 0.36 1.71 -14.79
C VAL A 116 1.14 2.54 -13.77
N ARG A 117 0.59 2.70 -12.58
CA ARG A 117 1.29 3.28 -11.44
C ARG A 117 2.21 2.24 -10.80
N LEU A 118 3.40 2.67 -10.41
CA LEU A 118 4.40 1.84 -9.77
C LEU A 118 4.62 2.28 -8.33
N LEU A 119 4.43 1.35 -7.39
CA LEU A 119 4.78 1.53 -5.99
C LEU A 119 6.01 0.68 -5.69
N ARG A 120 7.01 1.28 -5.06
CA ARG A 120 8.21 0.56 -4.61
C ARG A 120 8.19 0.42 -3.10
N ALA A 121 8.18 -0.81 -2.61
CA ALA A 121 8.33 -1.07 -1.18
C ALA A 121 9.82 -1.19 -0.84
N ILE A 122 10.21 -0.55 0.25
CA ILE A 122 11.56 -0.63 0.81
C ILE A 122 11.52 -0.95 2.29
N ARG A 123 12.56 -1.61 2.77
CA ARG A 123 12.79 -1.84 4.19
C ARG A 123 13.85 -0.87 4.69
N VAL A 124 13.60 -0.24 5.82
CA VAL A 124 14.62 0.57 6.48
C VAL A 124 15.47 -0.38 7.32
N GLY A 125 16.71 -0.58 6.89
CA GLY A 125 17.71 -1.35 7.63
C GLY A 125 18.56 -0.46 8.54
N ASP A 126 19.57 -1.04 9.17
CA ASP A 126 20.53 -0.34 10.05
C ASP A 126 21.32 0.77 9.32
N SER A 127 21.48 0.67 7.99
CA SER A 127 22.11 1.68 7.12
C SER A 127 21.20 2.88 6.81
N GLY A 128 19.96 2.90 7.29
CA GLY A 128 18.97 3.94 7.00
C GLY A 128 18.50 3.92 5.54
N LEU A 129 18.32 5.13 4.95
CA LEU A 129 17.79 5.31 3.58
C LEU A 129 18.86 5.57 2.52
N GLY A 130 20.17 5.42 2.85
CA GLY A 130 21.27 5.77 1.94
C GLY A 130 21.26 4.97 0.63
N GLU A 131 21.05 3.67 0.70
CA GLU A 131 21.00 2.79 -0.49
C GLU A 131 19.78 3.11 -1.37
N TRP A 132 18.67 3.55 -0.76
CA TRP A 132 17.49 3.97 -1.48
C TRP A 132 17.75 5.16 -2.41
N GLY A 133 18.51 6.15 -1.94
CA GLY A 133 18.89 7.30 -2.77
C GLY A 133 19.65 6.89 -4.05
N SER A 134 20.59 5.96 -3.93
CA SER A 134 21.35 5.43 -5.08
C SER A 134 20.47 4.62 -6.04
N TYR A 135 19.58 3.82 -5.49
CA TYR A 135 18.58 3.07 -6.28
C TYR A 135 17.67 4.00 -7.10
N LEU A 136 17.11 5.05 -6.47
CA LEU A 136 16.28 6.04 -7.15
C LEU A 136 17.04 6.81 -8.22
N GLN A 137 18.30 7.18 -7.96
CA GLN A 137 19.14 7.83 -8.96
C GLN A 137 19.28 6.95 -10.21
N ARG A 138 19.57 5.66 -10.02
CA ARG A 138 19.68 4.72 -11.13
C ARG A 138 18.35 4.54 -11.87
N CYS A 139 17.22 4.49 -11.16
CA CYS A 139 15.90 4.48 -11.77
C CYS A 139 15.67 5.72 -12.64
N THR A 140 15.99 6.90 -12.14
CA THR A 140 15.86 8.17 -12.89
C THR A 140 16.70 8.17 -14.16
N GLU A 141 17.94 7.65 -14.11
CA GLU A 141 18.81 7.51 -15.30
C GLU A 141 18.20 6.60 -16.37
N LEU A 142 17.39 5.64 -15.96
CA LEU A 142 16.67 4.71 -16.84
C LEU A 142 15.28 5.22 -17.25
N GLY A 143 14.87 6.42 -16.81
CA GLY A 143 13.57 7.00 -17.10
C GLY A 143 12.41 6.36 -16.32
N VAL A 144 12.71 5.73 -15.18
CA VAL A 144 11.71 5.14 -14.28
C VAL A 144 11.23 6.19 -13.29
N GLU A 145 9.91 6.29 -13.15
CA GLU A 145 9.24 7.11 -12.13
C GLU A 145 8.34 6.23 -11.26
N PHE A 146 8.37 6.46 -9.95
CA PHE A 146 7.48 5.80 -9.00
C PHE A 146 6.40 6.76 -8.52
N ASP A 147 5.17 6.26 -8.43
CA ASP A 147 4.01 6.99 -7.89
C ASP A 147 3.96 6.98 -6.37
N GLY A 148 4.75 6.15 -5.72
CA GLY A 148 4.89 6.10 -4.28
C GLY A 148 5.99 5.15 -3.81
N CYS A 149 6.57 5.49 -2.67
CA CYS A 149 7.51 4.64 -1.95
C CYS A 149 6.85 4.14 -0.67
N LEU A 150 6.60 2.83 -0.59
CA LEU A 150 6.07 2.19 0.60
C LEU A 150 7.24 1.82 1.51
N VAL A 151 7.31 2.45 2.67
CA VAL A 151 8.38 2.19 3.64
C VAL A 151 7.85 1.31 4.76
N ASP A 152 8.36 0.06 4.84
CA ASP A 152 8.08 -0.84 5.96
C ASP A 152 9.02 -0.46 7.13
N ALA A 153 8.45 0.26 8.09
CA ALA A 153 9.15 0.72 9.29
C ALA A 153 9.34 -0.39 10.36
N ARG A 154 9.18 -1.65 10.00
CA ARG A 154 9.37 -2.77 10.91
C ARG A 154 10.85 -3.10 11.02
N VAL A 155 11.40 -3.07 12.25
CA VAL A 155 12.74 -3.57 12.52
C VAL A 155 12.70 -5.09 12.58
N GLU A 156 13.56 -5.75 11.81
CA GLU A 156 13.65 -7.22 11.80
C GLU A 156 14.08 -7.73 13.18
N GLY A 157 13.30 -8.66 13.76
CA GLY A 157 13.57 -9.23 15.09
C GLY A 157 12.87 -8.56 16.28
N GLN A 158 12.19 -7.43 16.11
CA GLN A 158 11.35 -6.83 17.15
C GLN A 158 9.88 -7.19 16.93
N PHE A 159 9.44 -8.27 17.55
CA PHE A 159 8.01 -8.54 17.71
C PHE A 159 7.43 -7.50 18.67
N GLY A 160 6.33 -6.86 18.29
CA GLY A 160 5.67 -5.82 19.07
C GLY A 160 5.48 -6.23 20.55
N GLY A 161 5.97 -5.39 21.46
CA GLY A 161 5.92 -5.62 22.90
C GLY A 161 7.00 -4.89 23.71
N THR A 162 8.05 -4.41 23.06
CA THR A 162 9.17 -3.70 23.75
C THR A 162 8.88 -2.23 24.08
N GLY A 163 7.73 -1.68 23.65
CA GLY A 163 7.40 -0.27 23.88
C GLY A 163 8.22 0.70 22.99
N GLU A 164 9.16 0.22 22.20
CA GLU A 164 9.92 1.03 21.27
C GLU A 164 9.09 1.26 19.99
N SER A 165 8.93 2.51 19.63
CA SER A 165 8.27 2.92 18.39
C SER A 165 9.09 2.45 17.20
N PRO A 166 8.45 2.04 16.08
CA PRO A 166 9.14 1.94 14.80
C PRO A 166 9.94 3.23 14.54
N PRO A 167 11.00 3.23 13.73
CA PRO A 167 11.87 4.41 13.55
C PRO A 167 11.16 5.50 12.74
N TRP A 168 9.98 5.93 13.18
CA TRP A 168 9.22 6.99 12.53
C TRP A 168 9.96 8.31 12.56
N SER A 169 10.69 8.60 13.66
CA SER A 169 11.54 9.78 13.77
C SER A 169 12.65 9.80 12.71
N LEU A 170 13.23 8.65 12.38
CA LEU A 170 14.20 8.54 11.29
C LEU A 170 13.55 8.87 9.94
N LEU A 171 12.36 8.33 9.68
CA LEU A 171 11.64 8.64 8.44
C LEU A 171 11.26 10.11 8.36
N ALA A 172 10.80 10.70 9.45
CA ALA A 172 10.46 12.12 9.50
C ALA A 172 11.66 13.03 9.22
N SER A 173 12.88 12.63 9.65
CA SER A 173 14.10 13.43 9.44
C SER A 173 14.79 13.17 8.09
N ASP A 174 14.80 11.93 7.62
CA ASP A 174 15.70 11.48 6.56
C ASP A 174 14.99 11.25 5.22
N TYR A 175 13.66 11.09 5.21
CA TYR A 175 12.92 10.93 3.97
C TYR A 175 12.83 12.24 3.20
N ARG A 176 13.41 12.28 2.00
CA ARG A 176 13.49 13.49 1.17
C ARG A 176 12.23 13.66 0.31
N GLY A 177 11.10 13.95 0.92
CA GLY A 177 9.79 14.05 0.25
C GLY A 177 9.71 15.07 -0.90
N GLU A 178 10.65 16.02 -0.99
CA GLU A 178 10.72 16.99 -2.09
C GLU A 178 11.34 16.41 -3.38
N VAL A 179 12.15 15.35 -3.28
CA VAL A 179 12.88 14.74 -4.40
C VAL A 179 12.60 13.26 -4.59
N TRP A 180 12.07 12.60 -3.58
CA TRP A 180 11.71 11.18 -3.62
C TRP A 180 10.22 11.01 -3.87
N PRO A 181 9.77 9.83 -4.35
CA PRO A 181 8.35 9.56 -4.54
C PRO A 181 7.52 9.79 -3.26
N PRO A 182 6.22 10.07 -3.34
CA PRO A 182 5.36 10.23 -2.16
C PRO A 182 5.53 9.08 -1.16
N LEU A 183 5.75 9.39 0.12
CA LEU A 183 5.93 8.41 1.18
C LEU A 183 4.61 7.72 1.53
N LEU A 184 4.57 6.41 1.44
CA LEU A 184 3.51 5.56 1.96
C LEU A 184 4.05 4.81 3.18
N LEU A 185 3.55 5.13 4.37
CA LEU A 185 4.03 4.52 5.60
C LEU A 185 3.36 3.17 5.82
N ALA A 186 4.18 2.15 6.08
CA ALA A 186 3.76 0.78 6.38
C ALA A 186 4.55 0.21 7.58
N GLY A 187 4.34 -1.07 7.87
CA GLY A 187 5.06 -1.77 8.93
C GLY A 187 4.44 -1.61 10.31
N GLY A 188 3.66 -2.62 10.73
CA GLY A 188 3.08 -2.68 12.06
C GLY A 188 2.02 -1.61 12.38
N LEU A 189 1.49 -0.91 11.37
CA LEU A 189 0.41 0.03 11.56
C LEU A 189 -0.89 -0.71 11.94
N ARG A 190 -1.56 -0.18 12.97
CA ARG A 190 -2.82 -0.69 13.52
C ARG A 190 -3.78 0.46 13.81
N PRO A 191 -5.06 0.20 14.04
CA PRO A 191 -6.03 1.25 14.39
C PRO A 191 -5.58 2.14 15.56
N ASP A 192 -4.92 1.56 16.57
CA ASP A 192 -4.51 2.25 17.80
C ASP A 192 -3.24 3.11 17.65
N ASN A 193 -2.42 2.90 16.61
CA ASN A 193 -1.16 3.63 16.44
C ASN A 193 -1.07 4.48 15.17
N VAL A 194 -1.94 4.27 14.17
CA VAL A 194 -1.86 4.95 12.87
C VAL A 194 -1.98 6.47 12.98
N GLY A 195 -2.80 6.99 13.90
CA GLY A 195 -2.93 8.43 14.12
C GLY A 195 -1.62 9.07 14.60
N ARG A 196 -0.92 8.43 15.55
CA ARG A 196 0.40 8.87 16.02
C ARG A 196 1.44 8.81 14.91
N ALA A 197 1.46 7.71 14.15
CA ALA A 197 2.38 7.54 13.03
C ALA A 197 2.23 8.65 11.98
N ILE A 198 0.99 9.01 11.64
CA ILE A 198 0.69 10.10 10.70
C ILE A 198 1.16 11.46 11.25
N GLY A 199 0.90 11.74 12.52
CA GLY A 199 1.33 12.99 13.15
C GLY A 199 2.85 13.13 13.20
N GLU A 200 3.59 12.05 13.39
CA GLU A 200 5.05 12.07 13.47
C GLU A 200 5.74 12.11 12.09
N VAL A 201 5.23 11.37 11.10
CA VAL A 201 5.88 11.18 9.79
C VAL A 201 5.30 12.08 8.69
N SER A 202 4.04 12.49 8.81
CA SER A 202 3.29 13.23 7.77
C SER A 202 3.33 12.55 6.38
N PRO A 203 3.02 11.25 6.25
CA PRO A 203 3.12 10.54 4.99
C PRO A 203 1.99 10.94 4.03
N ALA A 204 2.19 10.71 2.72
CA ALA A 204 1.15 10.87 1.70
C ALA A 204 0.03 9.82 1.82
N GLY A 205 0.36 8.64 2.33
CA GLY A 205 -0.58 7.55 2.56
C GLY A 205 -0.07 6.56 3.61
N VAL A 206 -0.96 5.64 3.99
CA VAL A 206 -0.66 4.56 4.93
C VAL A 206 -1.09 3.20 4.37
N ASP A 207 -0.33 2.16 4.71
CA ASP A 207 -0.63 0.77 4.34
C ASP A 207 -0.58 -0.14 5.57
N THR A 208 -1.55 -1.01 5.70
CA THR A 208 -1.58 -2.05 6.73
C THR A 208 -1.94 -3.41 6.15
N ALA A 209 -1.48 -4.45 6.81
CA ALA A 209 -1.86 -5.83 6.53
C ALA A 209 -2.21 -6.54 7.85
N GLY A 210 -1.21 -7.03 8.59
CA GLY A 210 -1.40 -7.73 9.85
C GLY A 210 -2.02 -6.88 10.97
N GLY A 211 -2.02 -5.54 10.83
CA GLY A 211 -2.60 -4.65 11.84
C GLY A 211 -4.12 -4.60 11.86
N VAL A 212 -4.77 -5.19 10.87
CA VAL A 212 -6.23 -5.34 10.75
C VAL A 212 -6.64 -6.81 10.59
N GLU A 213 -5.80 -7.74 11.01
CA GLU A 213 -6.10 -9.16 11.06
C GLU A 213 -6.47 -9.58 12.49
N ASN A 214 -7.37 -10.56 12.61
CA ASN A 214 -7.71 -11.21 13.85
C ASN A 214 -6.62 -12.23 14.29
N GLU A 215 -6.84 -12.94 15.39
CA GLU A 215 -5.90 -13.94 15.92
C GLU A 215 -5.66 -15.12 14.96
N ASP A 216 -6.64 -15.43 14.10
CA ASP A 216 -6.53 -16.48 13.07
C ASP A 216 -5.79 -15.98 11.81
N GLY A 217 -5.43 -14.71 11.77
CA GLY A 217 -4.76 -14.06 10.64
C GLY A 217 -5.69 -13.80 9.46
N GLU A 218 -6.97 -13.67 9.72
CA GLU A 218 -7.98 -13.24 8.76
C GLU A 218 -8.25 -11.75 8.91
N MET A 219 -8.54 -11.07 7.79
CA MET A 219 -8.85 -9.64 7.80
C MET A 219 -10.15 -9.39 8.57
N ASP A 220 -10.11 -8.49 9.54
CA ASP A 220 -11.24 -8.07 10.36
C ASP A 220 -11.82 -6.77 9.81
N LEU A 221 -13.09 -6.81 9.38
CA LEU A 221 -13.77 -5.65 8.80
C LEU A 221 -13.89 -4.48 9.77
N GLU A 222 -14.13 -4.73 11.05
CA GLU A 222 -14.26 -3.68 12.07
C GLU A 222 -12.91 -2.99 12.29
N ALA A 223 -11.83 -3.76 12.37
CA ALA A 223 -10.47 -3.25 12.47
C ALA A 223 -10.09 -2.42 11.23
N VAL A 224 -10.49 -2.85 10.02
CA VAL A 224 -10.28 -2.06 8.79
C VAL A 224 -10.99 -0.72 8.87
N VAL A 225 -12.29 -0.71 9.22
CA VAL A 225 -13.08 0.53 9.36
C VAL A 225 -12.43 1.48 10.38
N GLN A 226 -12.01 0.94 11.53
CA GLN A 226 -11.38 1.74 12.57
C GLN A 226 -10.02 2.32 12.12
N PHE A 227 -9.21 1.51 11.42
CA PHE A 227 -7.96 1.97 10.83
C PHE A 227 -8.16 3.13 9.86
N VAL A 228 -9.11 2.98 8.91
CA VAL A 228 -9.42 4.01 7.91
C VAL A 228 -9.89 5.30 8.56
N ARG A 229 -10.82 5.22 9.51
CA ARG A 229 -11.34 6.38 10.26
C ARG A 229 -10.24 7.12 11.01
N ASN A 230 -9.41 6.39 11.76
CA ASN A 230 -8.32 6.97 12.54
C ASN A 230 -7.25 7.62 11.65
N ALA A 231 -6.91 6.97 10.52
CA ALA A 231 -5.98 7.54 9.55
C ALA A 231 -6.51 8.85 8.94
N ARG A 232 -7.77 8.89 8.53
CA ARG A 232 -8.38 10.09 7.93
C ARG A 232 -8.57 11.21 8.93
N ALA A 233 -8.94 10.89 10.17
CA ALA A 233 -9.07 11.90 11.25
C ALA A 233 -7.73 12.58 11.55
N ALA A 234 -6.64 11.80 11.69
CA ALA A 234 -5.31 12.36 11.94
C ALA A 234 -4.82 13.25 10.79
N ALA A 235 -5.05 12.84 9.54
CA ALA A 235 -4.68 13.65 8.38
C ALA A 235 -5.45 14.97 8.26
N GLY A 236 -6.67 15.03 8.77
CA GLY A 236 -7.47 16.26 8.85
C GLY A 236 -6.90 17.27 9.85
N GLN A 237 -6.37 16.78 10.97
CA GLN A 237 -5.78 17.61 12.02
C GLN A 237 -4.45 18.25 11.59
N SER A 238 -3.58 17.48 10.92
CA SER A 238 -2.28 17.97 10.44
C SER A 238 -2.39 19.11 9.41
N ARG A 239 -3.48 19.19 8.66
CA ARG A 239 -3.72 20.29 7.70
C ARG A 239 -4.26 21.56 8.34
N GLY A 240 -4.88 21.48 9.50
CA GLY A 240 -5.44 22.65 10.22
C GLY A 240 -4.39 23.46 10.99
N GLU A 241 -3.22 22.89 11.29
CA GLU A 241 -2.14 23.56 12.02
C GLU A 241 -1.17 24.35 11.12
N THR A 242 -1.22 24.14 9.79
CA THR A 242 -0.34 24.84 8.83
C THR A 242 -0.95 26.12 8.26
N ASP A 243 -2.26 26.38 8.49
CA ASP A 243 -2.98 27.56 7.99
C ASP A 243 -3.28 28.61 9.10
N GLY A 244 -2.59 28.57 10.24
CA GLY A 244 -2.75 29.46 11.39
C GLY A 244 -1.63 30.50 11.54
#